data_b63f26dd5c1f6730678f6a26f5dd0728
#
_entry.id   b63f26dd5c1f6730678f6a26f5dd0728
#
_cell.length_a   1.000
_cell.length_b   1.000
_cell.length_c   1.000
_cell.angle_alpha   90.00
_cell.angle_beta   90.00
_cell.angle_gamma   90.00
#
_symmetry.space_group_name_H-M   'P 1'
#
loop_
_entity.id
_entity.type
_entity.pdbx_description
1 polymer ?
#
loop_
_entity_poly.entity_id
_entity_poly.type
_entity_poly.pdbx_seq_one_letter_code
_entity_poly.pdbx_strand_id
1 'polypeptide(L)'
;MYKNYKISAPYFEFGPKAYLWGDELLRLAKVIDEAAIEYDVDVIITPQYTDIPLLAKHMKRVHVYAQHVDALVPGRGLGSVLPEAVKYAGAVGTMLNHAECKIDLETIEATIKRCDEVGLATIVCADTLEELEAIAKMGPNLIVAEPTALIGTGTPSSMDYVVSTIEAVKAINPEIMVLQGAGISKPEDVYNVIMAGASATGSTSGIIKAEDPCAMARGMLKALRDAWDERHK
;
A
#
# COMPACT_ATOMS: atom_id res chain seq x y z
N MET A 1 -5.79 14.26 6.23
CA MET A 1 -6.35 13.15 5.39
C MET A 1 -7.04 13.71 4.17
N TYR A 2 -6.61 13.30 3.00
CA TYR A 2 -7.22 13.67 1.72
C TYR A 2 -8.62 13.07 1.57
N LYS A 3 -9.64 13.91 1.39
CA LYS A 3 -11.05 13.48 1.45
C LYS A 3 -11.63 12.94 0.14
N ASN A 4 -11.03 13.25 -1.02
CA ASN A 4 -11.45 12.70 -2.31
C ASN A 4 -10.78 11.37 -2.66
N TYR A 5 -10.38 10.66 -1.66
CA TYR A 5 -9.79 9.34 -1.70
C TYR A 5 -10.81 8.28 -2.11
N LYS A 6 -10.43 7.35 -2.99
CA LYS A 6 -11.37 6.43 -3.66
C LYS A 6 -11.15 4.94 -3.39
N ILE A 7 -10.12 4.57 -2.63
CA ILE A 7 -9.90 3.16 -2.31
C ILE A 7 -10.88 2.70 -1.24
N SER A 8 -11.46 1.53 -1.43
CA SER A 8 -12.35 0.86 -0.49
C SER A 8 -11.79 -0.51 -0.08
N ALA A 9 -12.16 -0.96 1.12
CA ALA A 9 -11.86 -2.32 1.55
C ALA A 9 -12.80 -3.33 0.85
N PRO A 10 -12.32 -4.54 0.52
CA PRO A 10 -10.95 -4.97 0.72
C PRO A 10 -10.00 -4.45 -0.36
N TYR A 11 -8.75 -4.15 0.01
CA TYR A 11 -7.75 -3.76 -0.98
C TYR A 11 -6.43 -4.52 -0.78
N PHE A 12 -5.64 -4.58 -1.85
CA PHE A 12 -4.35 -5.24 -1.88
C PHE A 12 -3.25 -4.26 -2.31
N GLU A 13 -2.07 -4.33 -1.70
CA GLU A 13 -0.91 -3.56 -2.14
C GLU A 13 0.13 -4.49 -2.79
N PHE A 14 0.56 -4.15 -4.00
CA PHE A 14 1.67 -4.77 -4.69
C PHE A 14 2.79 -3.75 -4.88
N GLY A 15 3.87 -3.91 -4.10
CA GLY A 15 5.07 -3.07 -4.20
C GLY A 15 6.15 -3.74 -5.05
N PRO A 16 6.29 -3.45 -6.35
CA PRO A 16 7.36 -4.04 -7.17
C PRO A 16 8.76 -3.58 -6.74
N LYS A 17 8.86 -2.55 -5.91
CA LYS A 17 10.12 -1.97 -5.42
C LYS A 17 11.06 -1.66 -6.60
N ALA A 18 12.28 -2.21 -6.56
CA ALA A 18 13.26 -2.14 -7.64
C ALA A 18 13.47 -3.51 -8.33
N TYR A 19 12.54 -4.45 -8.14
CA TYR A 19 12.63 -5.78 -8.79
C TYR A 19 12.08 -5.77 -10.21
N LEU A 20 11.00 -5.02 -10.47
CA LEU A 20 10.32 -4.98 -11.76
C LEU A 20 10.09 -3.55 -12.22
N TRP A 21 10.27 -3.31 -13.53
CA TRP A 21 10.02 -2.03 -14.19
C TRP A 21 9.64 -2.21 -15.66
N GLY A 22 9.15 -1.17 -16.30
CA GLY A 22 8.84 -1.11 -17.73
C GLY A 22 7.85 -2.16 -18.19
N ASP A 23 8.09 -2.78 -19.32
CA ASP A 23 7.17 -3.72 -19.97
C ASP A 23 6.92 -4.99 -19.14
N GLU A 24 7.91 -5.42 -18.36
CA GLU A 24 7.75 -6.59 -17.50
C GLU A 24 6.77 -6.30 -16.36
N LEU A 25 6.92 -5.16 -15.70
CA LEU A 25 5.96 -4.69 -14.71
C LEU A 25 4.58 -4.47 -15.33
N LEU A 26 4.49 -3.87 -16.50
CA LEU A 26 3.23 -3.62 -17.18
C LEU A 26 2.46 -4.92 -17.48
N ARG A 27 3.17 -5.98 -17.89
CA ARG A 27 2.53 -7.29 -18.13
C ARG A 27 1.87 -7.86 -16.86
N LEU A 28 2.61 -7.86 -15.74
CA LEU A 28 2.07 -8.32 -14.47
C LEU A 28 0.94 -7.41 -13.95
N ALA A 29 1.12 -6.09 -14.05
CA ALA A 29 0.13 -5.11 -13.61
C ALA A 29 -1.21 -5.25 -14.36
N LYS A 30 -1.19 -5.60 -15.66
CA LYS A 30 -2.42 -5.89 -16.42
C LYS A 30 -3.16 -7.10 -15.89
N VAL A 31 -2.46 -8.18 -15.55
CA VAL A 31 -3.06 -9.37 -14.94
C VAL A 31 -3.66 -9.05 -13.58
N ILE A 32 -2.97 -8.24 -12.78
CA ILE A 32 -3.46 -7.75 -11.49
C ILE A 32 -4.73 -6.89 -11.69
N ASP A 33 -4.73 -5.97 -12.66
CA ASP A 33 -5.88 -5.09 -12.96
C ASP A 33 -7.11 -5.89 -13.42
N GLU A 34 -6.92 -6.89 -14.27
CA GLU A 34 -7.98 -7.83 -14.70
C GLU A 34 -8.55 -8.61 -13.51
N ALA A 35 -7.69 -9.13 -12.63
CA ALA A 35 -8.10 -9.85 -11.43
C ALA A 35 -8.80 -8.92 -10.42
N ALA A 36 -8.34 -7.68 -10.28
CA ALA A 36 -8.98 -6.67 -9.44
C ALA A 36 -10.41 -6.37 -9.90
N ILE A 37 -10.64 -6.30 -11.21
CA ILE A 37 -11.99 -6.15 -11.80
C ILE A 37 -12.83 -7.42 -11.57
N GLU A 38 -12.27 -8.60 -11.84
CA GLU A 38 -12.97 -9.88 -11.72
C GLU A 38 -13.45 -10.16 -10.29
N TYR A 39 -12.60 -9.89 -9.30
CA TYR A 39 -12.90 -10.17 -7.89
C TYR A 39 -13.46 -8.98 -7.12
N ASP A 40 -13.69 -7.84 -7.80
CA ASP A 40 -14.19 -6.60 -7.19
C ASP A 40 -13.38 -6.17 -5.95
N VAL A 41 -12.06 -6.07 -6.11
CA VAL A 41 -11.12 -5.58 -5.08
C VAL A 41 -10.36 -4.37 -5.60
N ASP A 42 -10.03 -3.43 -4.72
CA ASP A 42 -9.11 -2.35 -5.07
C ASP A 42 -7.66 -2.83 -4.92
N VAL A 43 -6.78 -2.34 -5.80
CA VAL A 43 -5.34 -2.66 -5.74
C VAL A 43 -4.53 -1.38 -5.83
N ILE A 44 -3.53 -1.26 -4.97
CA ILE A 44 -2.48 -0.24 -5.06
C ILE A 44 -1.24 -0.88 -5.67
N ILE A 45 -0.63 -0.21 -6.66
CA ILE A 45 0.72 -0.56 -7.13
C ILE A 45 1.64 0.63 -6.90
N THR A 46 2.82 0.38 -6.30
CA THR A 46 3.85 1.37 -5.99
C THR A 46 5.09 1.17 -6.88
N PRO A 47 5.03 1.54 -8.19
CA PRO A 47 6.12 1.33 -9.14
C PRO A 47 7.27 2.32 -8.95
N GLN A 48 8.39 2.11 -9.66
CA GLN A 48 9.39 3.15 -9.87
C GLN A 48 8.75 4.40 -10.49
N TYR A 49 9.27 5.58 -10.19
CA TYR A 49 8.68 6.86 -10.64
C TYR A 49 8.53 6.96 -12.16
N THR A 50 9.48 6.37 -12.90
CA THR A 50 9.49 6.34 -14.37
C THR A 50 8.32 5.55 -14.97
N ASP A 51 7.74 4.63 -14.21
CA ASP A 51 6.65 3.76 -14.64
C ASP A 51 5.27 4.27 -14.23
N ILE A 52 5.20 5.31 -13.39
CA ILE A 52 3.91 5.91 -12.99
C ILE A 52 3.07 6.29 -14.22
N PRO A 53 3.58 7.05 -15.21
CA PRO A 53 2.79 7.42 -16.39
C PRO A 53 2.38 6.20 -17.23
N LEU A 54 3.26 5.20 -17.32
CA LEU A 54 2.99 3.96 -18.05
C LEU A 54 1.82 3.21 -17.44
N LEU A 55 1.85 2.98 -16.12
CA LEU A 55 0.77 2.28 -15.43
C LEU A 55 -0.52 3.10 -15.39
N ALA A 56 -0.44 4.38 -15.03
CA ALA A 56 -1.61 5.26 -14.95
C ALA A 56 -2.41 5.31 -16.26
N LYS A 57 -1.72 5.19 -17.41
CA LYS A 57 -2.36 5.14 -18.74
C LYS A 57 -3.11 3.83 -19.01
N HIS A 58 -2.67 2.71 -18.44
CA HIS A 58 -3.15 1.38 -18.83
C HIS A 58 -4.05 0.71 -17.78
N MET A 59 -3.98 1.14 -16.53
CA MET A 59 -4.79 0.54 -15.45
C MET A 59 -6.21 1.12 -15.43
N LYS A 60 -7.18 0.29 -15.04
CA LYS A 60 -8.60 0.65 -14.92
C LYS A 60 -9.10 0.61 -13.48
N ARG A 61 -8.67 -0.38 -12.71
CA ARG A 61 -9.05 -0.60 -11.32
C ARG A 61 -7.86 -0.41 -10.36
N VAL A 62 -6.65 -0.64 -10.84
CA VAL A 62 -5.43 -0.44 -10.06
C VAL A 62 -5.17 1.05 -9.85
N HIS A 63 -4.86 1.42 -8.61
CA HIS A 63 -4.47 2.76 -8.18
C HIS A 63 -2.93 2.84 -8.16
N VAL A 64 -2.37 3.75 -8.93
CA VAL A 64 -0.91 3.94 -9.01
C VAL A 64 -0.47 4.92 -7.94
N TYR A 65 0.44 4.51 -7.07
CA TYR A 65 1.03 5.33 -6.01
C TYR A 65 2.52 5.51 -6.24
N ALA A 66 3.08 6.64 -5.83
CA ALA A 66 4.53 6.79 -5.77
C ALA A 66 5.11 6.01 -4.59
N GLN A 67 6.39 5.63 -4.67
CA GLN A 67 7.11 4.99 -3.57
C GLN A 67 7.46 5.96 -2.44
N HIS A 68 7.57 7.27 -2.75
CA HIS A 68 7.85 8.36 -1.82
C HIS A 68 7.58 9.70 -2.49
N VAL A 69 7.36 10.76 -1.70
CA VAL A 69 7.45 12.17 -2.09
C VAL A 69 8.05 12.98 -0.95
N ASP A 70 8.63 14.14 -1.27
CA ASP A 70 9.18 15.06 -0.29
C ASP A 70 8.19 16.19 0.04
N ALA A 71 8.25 16.72 1.27
CA ALA A 71 7.41 17.83 1.73
C ALA A 71 7.91 19.17 1.17
N LEU A 72 7.88 19.34 -0.16
CA LEU A 72 8.32 20.58 -0.79
C LEU A 72 7.25 21.19 -1.71
N VAL A 73 7.43 22.46 -2.02
CA VAL A 73 6.64 23.21 -3.00
C VAL A 73 7.46 23.42 -4.28
N PRO A 74 6.83 23.72 -5.42
CA PRO A 74 7.54 24.02 -6.66
C PRO A 74 8.63 25.07 -6.46
N GLY A 75 9.88 24.75 -6.87
CA GLY A 75 11.02 25.63 -6.71
C GLY A 75 12.34 24.86 -6.65
N ARG A 76 13.19 25.20 -5.67
CA ARG A 76 14.47 24.50 -5.45
C ARG A 76 14.21 23.12 -4.85
N GLY A 77 14.87 22.09 -5.36
CA GLY A 77 14.67 20.71 -4.91
C GLY A 77 15.33 19.70 -5.85
N LEU A 78 16.55 20.03 -6.33
CA LEU A 78 17.28 19.09 -7.20
C LEU A 78 17.50 17.77 -6.46
N GLY A 79 17.03 16.67 -7.06
CA GLY A 79 17.11 15.33 -6.48
C GLY A 79 15.90 14.94 -5.61
N SER A 80 15.02 15.89 -5.25
CA SER A 80 13.81 15.62 -4.48
C SER A 80 12.62 15.24 -5.39
N VAL A 81 11.63 14.57 -4.80
CA VAL A 81 10.42 14.11 -5.47
C VAL A 81 9.27 15.07 -5.17
N LEU A 82 8.90 15.89 -6.14
CA LEU A 82 7.84 16.90 -6.00
C LEU A 82 6.45 16.27 -6.07
N PRO A 83 5.54 16.48 -5.08
CA PRO A 83 4.19 15.91 -5.08
C PRO A 83 3.36 16.26 -6.33
N GLU A 84 3.42 17.52 -6.80
CA GLU A 84 2.73 17.95 -8.02
C GLU A 84 3.21 17.20 -9.27
N ALA A 85 4.50 16.94 -9.39
CA ALA A 85 5.05 16.22 -10.53
C ALA A 85 4.59 14.76 -10.55
N VAL A 86 4.56 14.12 -9.37
CA VAL A 86 4.06 12.75 -9.20
C VAL A 86 2.56 12.67 -9.53
N LYS A 87 1.76 13.62 -9.05
CA LYS A 87 0.34 13.71 -9.39
C LYS A 87 0.12 13.94 -10.88
N TYR A 88 0.89 14.85 -11.50
CA TYR A 88 0.83 15.10 -12.93
C TYR A 88 1.19 13.85 -13.74
N ALA A 89 2.12 13.04 -13.26
CA ALA A 89 2.48 11.76 -13.85
C ALA A 89 1.35 10.70 -13.78
N GLY A 90 0.30 10.95 -12.98
CA GLY A 90 -0.87 10.10 -12.88
C GLY A 90 -0.98 9.28 -11.59
N ALA A 91 -0.07 9.47 -10.63
CA ALA A 91 -0.25 8.88 -9.31
C ALA A 91 -1.43 9.52 -8.57
N VAL A 92 -2.17 8.70 -7.82
CA VAL A 92 -3.30 9.15 -6.99
C VAL A 92 -2.96 9.18 -5.50
N GLY A 93 -1.76 8.73 -5.15
CA GLY A 93 -1.24 8.72 -3.80
C GLY A 93 0.27 8.44 -3.74
N THR A 94 0.79 8.32 -2.55
CA THR A 94 2.20 8.00 -2.27
C THR A 94 2.33 7.14 -1.03
N MET A 95 3.35 6.27 -1.03
CA MET A 95 3.84 5.62 0.17
C MET A 95 4.85 6.52 0.89
N LEU A 96 4.93 6.40 2.21
CA LEU A 96 5.88 7.13 3.06
C LEU A 96 6.45 6.20 4.13
N ASN A 97 7.64 6.49 4.59
CA ASN A 97 8.29 5.83 5.74
C ASN A 97 8.45 4.31 5.61
N HIS A 98 8.53 3.77 4.40
CA HIS A 98 8.84 2.35 4.22
C HIS A 98 10.21 2.02 4.86
N ALA A 99 10.38 0.78 5.36
CA ALA A 99 11.62 0.34 6.02
C ALA A 99 12.90 0.58 5.20
N GLU A 100 12.79 0.59 3.86
CA GLU A 100 13.91 0.88 2.94
C GLU A 100 14.14 2.39 2.70
N CYS A 101 13.24 3.27 3.18
CA CYS A 101 13.31 4.74 3.04
C CYS A 101 12.65 5.41 4.25
N LYS A 102 13.25 5.22 5.43
CA LYS A 102 12.76 5.79 6.69
C LYS A 102 12.94 7.31 6.73
N ILE A 103 11.94 7.99 7.26
CA ILE A 103 11.94 9.43 7.53
C ILE A 103 11.46 9.67 8.96
N ASP A 104 11.80 10.80 9.54
CA ASP A 104 11.38 11.17 10.91
C ASP A 104 9.90 11.59 10.96
N LEU A 105 9.33 11.59 12.17
CA LEU A 105 7.92 11.90 12.41
C LEU A 105 7.53 13.32 11.97
N GLU A 106 8.42 14.30 12.12
CA GLU A 106 8.18 15.68 11.69
C GLU A 106 8.06 15.74 10.15
N THR A 107 8.96 15.08 9.45
CA THR A 107 8.92 14.94 7.99
C THR A 107 7.67 14.19 7.51
N ILE A 108 7.25 13.12 8.21
CA ILE A 108 6.00 12.41 7.91
C ILE A 108 4.81 13.36 7.99
N GLU A 109 4.68 14.10 9.10
CA GLU A 109 3.57 15.03 9.31
C GLU A 109 3.54 16.13 8.25
N ALA A 110 4.68 16.74 7.94
CA ALA A 110 4.80 17.76 6.90
C ALA A 110 4.42 17.20 5.52
N THR A 111 4.85 15.98 5.21
CA THR A 111 4.57 15.35 3.91
C THR A 111 3.10 14.96 3.78
N ILE A 112 2.45 14.45 4.83
CA ILE A 112 1.00 14.19 4.83
C ILE A 112 0.22 15.47 4.54
N LYS A 113 0.53 16.58 5.25
CA LYS A 113 -0.10 17.88 5.03
C LYS A 113 0.07 18.35 3.58
N ARG A 114 1.29 18.20 3.06
CA ARG A 114 1.61 18.59 1.69
C ARG A 114 0.86 17.76 0.65
N CYS A 115 0.75 16.45 0.87
CA CYS A 115 -0.04 15.55 0.03
C CYS A 115 -1.54 15.90 0.04
N ASP A 116 -2.08 16.23 1.21
CA ASP A 116 -3.47 16.67 1.35
C ASP A 116 -3.76 17.93 0.52
N GLU A 117 -2.85 18.93 0.55
CA GLU A 117 -2.95 20.16 -0.25
C GLU A 117 -2.93 19.90 -1.75
N VAL A 118 -2.05 19.01 -2.20
CA VAL A 118 -1.91 18.65 -3.61
C VAL A 118 -3.04 17.72 -4.07
N GLY A 119 -3.65 16.98 -3.15
CA GLY A 119 -4.68 15.99 -3.43
C GLY A 119 -4.09 14.64 -3.85
N LEU A 120 -3.14 14.15 -3.06
CA LEU A 120 -2.59 12.81 -3.08
C LEU A 120 -2.96 12.08 -1.78
N ALA A 121 -3.45 10.86 -1.88
CA ALA A 121 -3.64 10.02 -0.70
C ALA A 121 -2.30 9.54 -0.15
N THR A 122 -2.24 9.31 1.15
CA THR A 122 -1.02 8.82 1.81
C THR A 122 -1.21 7.44 2.41
N ILE A 123 -0.24 6.55 2.17
CA ILE A 123 -0.06 5.28 2.85
C ILE A 123 1.25 5.33 3.61
N VAL A 124 1.22 5.21 4.93
CA VAL A 124 2.40 5.40 5.78
C VAL A 124 2.75 4.12 6.51
N CYS A 125 3.99 3.65 6.36
CA CYS A 125 4.46 2.45 7.03
C CYS A 125 4.86 2.75 8.48
N ALA A 126 4.55 1.80 9.37
CA ALA A 126 4.92 1.82 10.78
C ALA A 126 5.47 0.46 11.20
N ASP A 127 6.59 0.47 11.92
CA ASP A 127 7.31 -0.71 12.40
C ASP A 127 6.80 -1.17 13.78
N THR A 128 6.59 -0.21 14.69
CA THR A 128 6.16 -0.47 16.06
C THR A 128 4.75 0.07 16.34
N LEU A 129 4.11 -0.44 17.37
CA LEU A 129 2.81 0.06 17.82
C LEU A 129 2.87 1.55 18.19
N GLU A 130 3.96 1.98 18.83
CA GLU A 130 4.18 3.35 19.25
C GLU A 130 4.32 4.31 18.04
N GLU A 131 5.09 3.91 17.03
CA GLU A 131 5.21 4.66 15.76
C GLU A 131 3.86 4.72 15.03
N LEU A 132 3.13 3.61 15.00
CA LEU A 132 1.81 3.50 14.39
C LEU A 132 0.79 4.45 15.02
N GLU A 133 0.74 4.53 16.37
CA GLU A 133 -0.13 5.46 17.08
C GLU A 133 0.24 6.94 16.83
N ALA A 134 1.55 7.23 16.78
CA ALA A 134 2.02 8.57 16.45
C ALA A 134 1.58 8.98 15.04
N ILE A 135 1.75 8.10 14.05
CA ILE A 135 1.36 8.32 12.65
C ILE A 135 -0.18 8.42 12.53
N ALA A 136 -0.94 7.60 13.24
CA ALA A 136 -2.40 7.66 13.20
C ALA A 136 -2.97 9.03 13.63
N LYS A 137 -2.32 9.71 14.60
CA LYS A 137 -2.69 11.06 15.03
C LYS A 137 -2.45 12.12 13.94
N MET A 138 -1.52 11.89 13.00
CA MET A 138 -1.26 12.78 11.87
C MET A 138 -2.32 12.67 10.77
N GLY A 139 -3.12 11.61 10.76
CA GLY A 139 -4.27 11.43 9.88
C GLY A 139 -3.91 11.08 8.43
N PRO A 140 -3.06 10.09 8.15
CA PRO A 140 -2.91 9.55 6.79
C PRO A 140 -4.20 8.87 6.33
N ASN A 141 -4.30 8.56 5.03
CA ASN A 141 -5.42 7.79 4.51
C ASN A 141 -5.34 6.31 4.90
N LEU A 142 -4.12 5.76 4.84
CA LEU A 142 -3.83 4.36 5.15
C LEU A 142 -2.57 4.25 6.01
N ILE A 143 -2.53 3.21 6.84
CA ILE A 143 -1.31 2.82 7.57
C ILE A 143 -0.98 1.38 7.21
N VAL A 144 0.31 1.12 6.95
CA VAL A 144 0.88 -0.23 6.86
C VAL A 144 1.47 -0.58 8.21
N ALA A 145 0.90 -1.56 8.89
CA ALA A 145 1.49 -2.17 10.09
C ALA A 145 2.44 -3.28 9.63
N GLU A 146 3.74 -3.03 9.69
CA GLU A 146 4.75 -3.91 9.14
C GLU A 146 6.00 -3.95 10.03
N PRO A 147 6.11 -4.96 10.93
CA PRO A 147 7.35 -5.16 11.69
C PRO A 147 8.52 -5.41 10.74
N THR A 148 9.50 -4.50 10.74
CA THR A 148 10.66 -4.53 9.83
C THR A 148 11.40 -5.87 9.89
N ALA A 149 11.47 -6.50 11.07
CA ALA A 149 12.11 -7.78 11.28
C ALA A 149 11.45 -8.95 10.49
N LEU A 150 10.19 -8.81 10.06
CA LEU A 150 9.46 -9.84 9.34
C LEU A 150 9.46 -9.64 7.81
N ILE A 151 9.95 -8.50 7.33
CA ILE A 151 9.98 -8.19 5.89
C ILE A 151 10.85 -9.21 5.16
N GLY A 152 10.28 -9.85 4.13
CA GLY A 152 10.99 -10.80 3.27
C GLY A 152 11.28 -12.15 3.89
N THR A 153 10.85 -12.43 5.14
CA THR A 153 11.06 -13.71 5.82
C THR A 153 10.08 -14.80 5.40
N GLY A 154 8.92 -14.42 4.83
CA GLY A 154 7.81 -15.33 4.55
C GLY A 154 7.04 -15.76 5.81
N THR A 155 7.30 -15.12 6.95
CA THR A 155 6.58 -15.36 8.21
C THR A 155 5.63 -14.21 8.49
N PRO A 156 4.29 -14.41 8.41
CA PRO A 156 3.32 -13.36 8.71
C PRO A 156 3.39 -12.90 10.17
N SER A 157 2.93 -11.68 10.41
CA SER A 157 2.73 -11.16 11.76
C SER A 157 1.77 -12.06 12.55
N SER A 158 1.95 -12.12 13.88
CA SER A 158 1.01 -12.86 14.74
C SER A 158 -0.39 -12.24 14.68
N MET A 159 -1.43 -13.06 14.87
CA MET A 159 -2.81 -12.56 14.88
C MET A 159 -3.05 -11.56 16.00
N ASP A 160 -2.39 -11.70 17.14
CA ASP A 160 -2.47 -10.73 18.24
C ASP A 160 -1.92 -9.36 17.82
N TYR A 161 -0.81 -9.33 17.07
CA TYR A 161 -0.26 -8.09 16.51
C TYR A 161 -1.22 -7.47 15.49
N VAL A 162 -1.80 -8.28 14.61
CA VAL A 162 -2.79 -7.81 13.62
C VAL A 162 -3.96 -7.14 14.31
N VAL A 163 -4.55 -7.79 15.31
CA VAL A 163 -5.71 -7.26 16.05
C VAL A 163 -5.32 -6.00 16.82
N SER A 164 -4.23 -6.03 17.60
CA SER A 164 -3.81 -4.88 18.43
C SER A 164 -3.51 -3.62 17.61
N THR A 165 -2.88 -3.76 16.45
CA THR A 165 -2.59 -2.62 15.57
C THR A 165 -3.85 -2.03 14.93
N ILE A 166 -4.81 -2.88 14.55
CA ILE A 166 -6.10 -2.41 14.02
C ILE A 166 -6.88 -1.65 15.11
N GLU A 167 -6.98 -2.21 16.31
CA GLU A 167 -7.67 -1.58 17.43
C GLU A 167 -7.05 -0.25 17.81
N ALA A 168 -5.72 -0.18 17.91
CA ALA A 168 -5.00 1.05 18.22
C ALA A 168 -5.27 2.16 17.20
N VAL A 169 -5.20 1.86 15.91
CA VAL A 169 -5.50 2.86 14.85
C VAL A 169 -6.95 3.29 14.91
N LYS A 170 -7.88 2.34 15.02
CA LYS A 170 -9.33 2.64 15.04
C LYS A 170 -9.77 3.43 16.27
N ALA A 171 -9.10 3.25 17.41
CA ALA A 171 -9.34 4.05 18.62
C ALA A 171 -8.92 5.51 18.44
N ILE A 172 -7.91 5.80 17.62
CA ILE A 172 -7.42 7.15 17.32
C ILE A 172 -8.25 7.79 16.18
N ASN A 173 -8.39 7.08 15.08
CA ASN A 173 -9.15 7.55 13.93
C ASN A 173 -9.77 6.36 13.14
N PRO A 174 -11.09 6.15 13.24
CA PRO A 174 -11.78 5.03 12.59
C PRO A 174 -11.82 5.13 11.05
N GLU A 175 -11.54 6.31 10.47
CA GLU A 175 -11.49 6.48 9.01
C GLU A 175 -10.19 5.92 8.40
N ILE A 176 -9.09 5.79 9.16
CA ILE A 176 -7.83 5.25 8.66
C ILE A 176 -7.98 3.75 8.38
N MET A 177 -7.64 3.33 7.18
CA MET A 177 -7.57 1.90 6.84
C MET A 177 -6.21 1.32 7.20
N VAL A 178 -6.21 0.09 7.74
CA VAL A 178 -4.99 -0.60 8.17
C VAL A 178 -4.71 -1.77 7.24
N LEU A 179 -3.50 -1.75 6.67
CA LEU A 179 -2.91 -2.83 5.88
C LEU A 179 -1.89 -3.58 6.74
N GLN A 180 -1.96 -4.89 6.71
CA GLN A 180 -0.96 -5.77 7.33
C GLN A 180 0.03 -6.23 6.25
N GLY A 181 1.30 -5.82 6.36
CA GLY A 181 2.27 -5.91 5.26
C GLY A 181 3.26 -7.05 5.36
N ALA A 182 3.68 -7.45 6.56
CA ALA A 182 4.82 -8.34 6.72
C ALA A 182 4.53 -9.82 6.44
N GLY A 183 5.44 -10.47 5.70
CA GLY A 183 5.55 -11.92 5.60
C GLY A 183 4.51 -12.63 4.74
N ILE A 184 3.67 -11.91 4.02
CA ILE A 184 2.65 -12.49 3.14
C ILE A 184 3.31 -13.13 1.91
N SER A 185 3.18 -14.44 1.76
CA SER A 185 3.87 -15.22 0.72
C SER A 185 2.95 -16.09 -0.14
N LYS A 186 1.74 -16.37 0.30
CA LYS A 186 0.77 -17.23 -0.39
C LYS A 186 -0.68 -16.80 -0.15
N PRO A 187 -1.66 -17.26 -0.95
CA PRO A 187 -3.07 -16.91 -0.79
C PRO A 187 -3.67 -17.18 0.59
N GLU A 188 -3.22 -18.27 1.25
CA GLU A 188 -3.67 -18.62 2.60
C GLU A 188 -3.29 -17.56 3.64
N ASP A 189 -2.11 -16.92 3.52
CA ASP A 189 -1.68 -15.86 4.42
C ASP A 189 -2.61 -14.64 4.26
N VAL A 190 -2.97 -14.29 3.02
CA VAL A 190 -3.93 -13.23 2.71
C VAL A 190 -5.28 -13.52 3.37
N TYR A 191 -5.81 -14.73 3.17
CA TYR A 191 -7.09 -15.14 3.75
C TYR A 191 -7.08 -14.99 5.29
N ASN A 192 -6.06 -15.50 5.95
CA ASN A 192 -5.96 -15.49 7.42
C ASN A 192 -5.90 -14.07 7.99
N VAL A 193 -5.13 -13.17 7.38
CA VAL A 193 -5.00 -11.78 7.83
C VAL A 193 -6.31 -11.01 7.67
N ILE A 194 -7.05 -11.24 6.60
CA ILE A 194 -8.36 -10.62 6.39
C ILE A 194 -9.39 -11.17 7.38
N MET A 195 -9.40 -12.48 7.62
CA MET A 195 -10.27 -13.09 8.64
C MET A 195 -9.98 -12.58 10.05
N ALA A 196 -8.73 -12.20 10.35
CA ALA A 196 -8.34 -11.57 11.61
C ALA A 196 -8.80 -10.12 11.79
N GLY A 197 -9.41 -9.52 10.75
CA GLY A 197 -10.00 -8.16 10.85
C GLY A 197 -9.32 -7.10 10.01
N ALA A 198 -8.20 -7.38 9.32
CA ALA A 198 -7.55 -6.42 8.45
C ALA A 198 -8.48 -5.95 7.32
N SER A 199 -8.33 -4.68 6.92
CA SER A 199 -9.02 -4.13 5.73
C SER A 199 -8.27 -4.45 4.45
N ALA A 200 -6.98 -4.78 4.58
CA ALA A 200 -6.08 -4.98 3.48
C ALA A 200 -4.83 -5.76 3.88
N THR A 201 -4.15 -6.25 2.87
CA THR A 201 -2.79 -6.81 2.97
C THR A 201 -2.03 -6.56 1.69
N GLY A 202 -0.78 -6.99 1.61
CA GLY A 202 0.06 -6.81 0.42
C GLY A 202 1.18 -7.82 0.33
N SER A 203 1.81 -7.92 -0.82
CA SER A 203 2.95 -8.78 -1.01
C SER A 203 3.84 -8.28 -2.15
N THR A 204 5.15 -8.33 -1.94
CA THR A 204 6.17 -8.12 -2.96
C THR A 204 6.81 -9.45 -3.34
N SER A 205 7.61 -10.00 -2.43
CA SER A 205 8.43 -11.19 -2.69
C SER A 205 7.60 -12.46 -2.91
N GLY A 206 6.44 -12.57 -2.27
CA GLY A 206 5.54 -13.70 -2.48
C GLY A 206 5.04 -13.80 -3.91
N ILE A 207 4.82 -12.66 -4.58
CA ILE A 207 4.42 -12.62 -5.99
C ILE A 207 5.64 -12.75 -6.90
N ILE A 208 6.65 -11.89 -6.72
CA ILE A 208 7.79 -11.78 -7.66
C ILE A 208 8.63 -13.07 -7.71
N LYS A 209 8.77 -13.77 -6.57
CA LYS A 209 9.57 -15.00 -6.48
C LYS A 209 8.78 -16.28 -6.75
N ALA A 210 7.48 -16.18 -7.02
CA ALA A 210 6.67 -17.33 -7.38
C ALA A 210 7.10 -17.91 -8.73
N GLU A 211 6.90 -19.21 -8.92
CA GLU A 211 7.14 -19.87 -10.22
C GLU A 211 6.26 -19.24 -11.32
N ASP A 212 5.01 -18.90 -11.00
CA ASP A 212 4.12 -18.12 -11.85
C ASP A 212 3.61 -16.90 -11.06
N PRO A 213 4.23 -15.71 -11.20
CA PRO A 213 3.81 -14.49 -10.52
C PRO A 213 2.38 -14.05 -10.86
N CYS A 214 1.93 -14.32 -12.09
CA CYS A 214 0.58 -13.98 -12.51
C CYS A 214 -0.48 -14.83 -11.81
N ALA A 215 -0.28 -16.14 -11.77
CA ALA A 215 -1.16 -17.07 -11.04
C ALA A 215 -1.15 -16.77 -9.53
N MET A 216 0.01 -16.46 -8.95
CA MET A 216 0.13 -16.11 -7.54
C MET A 216 -0.64 -14.83 -7.20
N ALA A 217 -0.47 -13.77 -7.99
CA ALA A 217 -1.19 -12.51 -7.78
C ALA A 217 -2.72 -12.71 -7.86
N ARG A 218 -3.21 -13.43 -8.87
CA ARG A 218 -4.64 -13.77 -8.98
C ARG A 218 -5.14 -14.58 -7.80
N GLY A 219 -4.38 -15.57 -7.35
CA GLY A 219 -4.72 -16.39 -6.18
C GLY A 219 -4.82 -15.56 -4.90
N MET A 220 -3.90 -14.62 -4.69
CA MET A 220 -3.92 -13.71 -3.54
C MET A 220 -5.13 -12.77 -3.56
N LEU A 221 -5.46 -12.18 -4.72
CA LEU A 221 -6.64 -11.30 -4.86
C LEU A 221 -7.96 -12.07 -4.67
N LYS A 222 -8.03 -13.31 -5.18
CA LYS A 222 -9.18 -14.17 -4.92
C LYS A 222 -9.33 -14.49 -3.43
N ALA A 223 -8.25 -14.87 -2.76
CA ALA A 223 -8.27 -15.17 -1.32
C ALA A 223 -8.67 -13.95 -0.47
N LEU A 224 -8.23 -12.75 -0.89
CA LEU A 224 -8.64 -11.48 -0.28
C LEU A 224 -10.16 -11.32 -0.34
N ARG A 225 -10.76 -11.53 -1.52
CA ARG A 225 -12.20 -11.40 -1.75
C ARG A 225 -12.98 -12.47 -0.97
N ASP A 226 -12.57 -13.72 -1.09
CA ASP A 226 -13.23 -14.84 -0.42
C ASP A 226 -13.29 -14.64 1.11
N ALA A 227 -12.17 -14.24 1.73
CA ALA A 227 -12.11 -13.95 3.17
C ALA A 227 -12.96 -12.75 3.57
N TRP A 228 -12.96 -11.69 2.75
CA TRP A 228 -13.79 -10.52 3.00
C TRP A 228 -15.27 -10.85 3.00
N ASP A 229 -15.73 -11.58 2.00
CA ASP A 229 -17.14 -11.99 1.88
C ASP A 229 -17.56 -12.93 3.00
N GLU A 230 -16.67 -13.84 3.43
CA GLU A 230 -16.94 -14.74 4.53
C GLU A 230 -17.08 -13.99 5.87
N ARG A 231 -16.22 -13.01 6.12
CA ARG A 231 -16.26 -12.19 7.34
C ARG A 231 -17.49 -11.28 7.43
N HIS A 232 -18.12 -10.94 6.30
CA HIS A 232 -19.25 -10.00 6.22
C HIS A 232 -20.59 -10.66 5.92
N LYS A 233 -20.67 -12.01 6.01
CA LYS A 233 -21.95 -12.77 5.98
C LYS A 233 -22.67 -12.65 7.29
#